data_f0b8a689dfe892893823a9601132779e
#
_entry.id   f0b8a689dfe892893823a9601132779e
#
_cell.length_a   1.000
_cell.length_b   1.000
_cell.length_c   1.000
_cell.angle_alpha   90.00
_cell.angle_beta   90.00
_cell.angle_gamma   90.00
#
_symmetry.space_group_name_H-M   'P 1'
#
loop_
_entity.id
_entity.type
_entity.pdbx_description
1 polymer ?
#
loop_
_entity_poly.entity_id
_entity_poly.type
_entity_poly.pdbx_seq_one_letter_code
_entity_poly.pdbx_strand_id
1 'polypeptide(L)'
;MTKTKKRWGDRKDGRRLRDIDGLHQAMAHLLPNRCDAEIFIKEKMDVTNIIRYIEEKKAEDQASKLKAFHIFVAAIAKTVYHRELLNRFVAGRRFYQRNVVSLAFVVRREFNEESEESLLVLKINEDTDINDISRKITGDVKEIKDGEKGNVDKVLDLFSGLPRPIQMLVAKLVRILDFFGKMPEAITSGDTNYSSVLLSNIGSIKCGAPYHHLNNYGTNSIMITIGEIHKEQVPGKNGMPVIRDVVDFGITLDERIADGFYFARSVKLLKHIIENPALLEEPLIEGVEYEG
;
A
#
# COMPACT_ATOMS: atom_id res chain seq x y z
N MET A 1 -1.60 -17.18 -9.88
CA MET A 1 -1.08 -16.54 -11.15
C MET A 1 -0.15 -17.50 -11.90
N THR A 2 -0.48 -17.89 -13.13
CA THR A 2 0.33 -18.74 -14.00
C THR A 2 1.67 -18.06 -14.31
N LYS A 3 2.79 -18.72 -14.07
CA LYS A 3 4.14 -18.24 -14.45
C LYS A 3 4.23 -18.08 -15.97
N THR A 4 3.85 -16.90 -16.48
CA THR A 4 4.00 -16.58 -17.90
C THR A 4 5.49 -16.37 -18.23
N LYS A 5 5.91 -16.92 -19.37
CA LYS A 5 7.29 -16.81 -19.87
C LYS A 5 7.67 -15.33 -20.04
N LYS A 6 8.77 -14.90 -19.42
CA LYS A 6 9.27 -13.52 -19.50
C LYS A 6 9.46 -13.09 -20.96
N ARG A 7 8.91 -11.93 -21.32
CA ARG A 7 9.01 -11.35 -22.66
C ARG A 7 10.03 -10.22 -22.69
N TRP A 8 10.52 -9.89 -23.89
CA TRP A 8 11.40 -8.73 -24.05
C TRP A 8 10.72 -7.45 -23.59
N GLY A 9 11.39 -6.66 -22.75
CA GLY A 9 10.86 -5.43 -22.16
C GLY A 9 10.13 -5.61 -20.83
N ASP A 10 9.93 -6.85 -20.35
CA ASP A 10 9.42 -7.09 -19.00
C ASP A 10 10.51 -6.75 -17.97
N ARG A 11 10.06 -6.18 -16.85
CA ARG A 11 10.86 -5.95 -15.66
C ARG A 11 10.88 -7.22 -14.77
N LYS A 12 11.71 -7.23 -13.73
CA LYS A 12 11.67 -8.29 -12.72
C LYS A 12 10.41 -8.23 -11.86
N ASP A 13 9.95 -7.02 -11.59
CA ASP A 13 8.83 -6.66 -10.72
C ASP A 13 7.49 -6.55 -11.46
N GLY A 14 7.49 -6.53 -12.81
CA GLY A 14 6.26 -6.36 -13.58
C GLY A 14 6.36 -6.74 -15.06
N ARG A 15 5.21 -7.16 -15.60
CA ARG A 15 5.01 -7.46 -17.02
C ARG A 15 4.64 -6.19 -17.76
N ARG A 16 5.33 -5.89 -18.85
CA ARG A 16 5.04 -4.73 -19.71
C ARG A 16 3.68 -4.87 -20.38
N LEU A 17 2.84 -3.87 -20.22
CA LEU A 17 1.57 -3.71 -20.94
C LEU A 17 1.85 -3.07 -22.30
N ARG A 18 1.22 -3.60 -23.36
CA ARG A 18 1.42 -3.15 -24.74
C ARG A 18 0.15 -2.53 -25.34
N ASP A 19 -0.98 -3.01 -24.87
CA ASP A 19 -2.31 -2.58 -25.32
C ASP A 19 -2.84 -1.48 -24.38
N ILE A 20 -2.15 -0.34 -24.39
CA ILE A 20 -2.56 0.87 -23.66
C ILE A 20 -3.10 1.85 -24.68
N ASP A 21 -4.24 2.45 -24.42
CA ASP A 21 -4.84 3.46 -25.29
C ASP A 21 -3.96 4.71 -25.45
N GLY A 22 -4.23 5.48 -26.51
CA GLY A 22 -3.38 6.60 -26.89
C GLY A 22 -3.34 7.71 -25.85
N LEU A 23 -4.43 7.94 -25.09
CA LEU A 23 -4.49 8.96 -24.05
C LEU A 23 -3.54 8.62 -22.90
N HIS A 24 -3.64 7.42 -22.33
CA HIS A 24 -2.75 6.99 -21.24
C HIS A 24 -1.28 6.93 -21.70
N GLN A 25 -1.02 6.50 -22.96
CA GLN A 25 0.35 6.57 -23.50
C GLN A 25 0.88 8.01 -23.55
N ALA A 26 0.06 8.96 -24.01
CA ALA A 26 0.43 10.37 -24.03
C ALA A 26 0.69 10.90 -22.61
N MET A 27 -0.16 10.56 -21.64
CA MET A 27 0.00 10.96 -20.23
C MET A 27 1.35 10.55 -19.67
N ALA A 28 1.86 9.35 -19.98
CA ALA A 28 3.17 8.90 -19.50
C ALA A 28 4.34 9.76 -20.03
N HIS A 29 4.14 10.52 -21.11
CA HIS A 29 5.11 11.44 -21.68
C HIS A 29 4.89 12.89 -21.24
N LEU A 30 3.64 13.32 -21.12
CA LEU A 30 3.25 14.68 -20.71
C LEU A 30 3.43 14.88 -19.20
N LEU A 31 3.16 13.84 -18.41
CA LEU A 31 3.36 13.80 -16.96
C LEU A 31 4.46 12.78 -16.62
N PRO A 32 5.74 13.12 -16.87
CA PRO A 32 6.84 12.16 -16.80
C PRO A 32 7.18 11.74 -15.37
N ASN A 33 6.94 12.62 -14.39
CA ASN A 33 7.18 12.36 -12.99
C ASN A 33 5.87 11.90 -12.32
N ARG A 34 5.98 11.04 -11.32
CA ARG A 34 4.81 10.51 -10.62
C ARG A 34 4.12 11.59 -9.81
N CYS A 35 4.87 12.46 -9.15
CA CYS A 35 4.33 13.58 -8.39
C CYS A 35 3.61 14.64 -9.25
N ASP A 36 3.81 14.67 -10.57
CA ASP A 36 3.07 15.56 -11.48
C ASP A 36 1.70 14.96 -11.86
N ALA A 37 1.50 13.66 -11.62
CA ALA A 37 0.31 12.89 -11.98
C ALA A 37 -0.47 12.42 -10.73
N GLU A 38 -0.35 13.12 -9.64
CA GLU A 38 -1.03 12.77 -8.38
C GLU A 38 -2.46 13.29 -8.37
N ILE A 39 -3.36 12.41 -7.93
CA ILE A 39 -4.69 12.80 -7.47
C ILE A 39 -4.86 12.43 -6.01
N PHE A 40 -5.64 13.23 -5.30
CA PHE A 40 -5.83 13.12 -3.85
C PHE A 40 -7.30 12.84 -3.54
N ILE A 41 -7.55 11.79 -2.77
CA ILE A 41 -8.89 11.40 -2.34
C ILE A 41 -8.90 11.31 -0.83
N LYS A 42 -9.78 12.07 -0.17
CA LYS A 42 -10.04 11.92 1.26
C LYS A 42 -11.30 11.10 1.45
N GLU A 43 -11.20 10.02 2.20
CA GLU A 43 -12.32 9.15 2.49
C GLU A 43 -12.44 8.87 3.98
N LYS A 44 -13.68 9.00 4.47
CA LYS A 44 -14.05 8.59 5.82
C LYS A 44 -14.61 7.19 5.79
N MET A 45 -14.04 6.30 6.60
CA MET A 45 -14.45 4.91 6.73
C MET A 45 -15.18 4.70 8.06
N ASP A 46 -16.35 4.08 8.02
CA ASP A 46 -17.02 3.56 9.24
C ASP A 46 -16.33 2.25 9.64
N VAL A 47 -15.70 2.26 10.80
CA VAL A 47 -14.95 1.11 11.33
C VAL A 47 -15.61 0.49 12.56
N THR A 48 -16.86 0.87 12.86
CA THR A 48 -17.63 0.36 13.99
C THR A 48 -17.70 -1.18 13.95
N ASN A 49 -17.93 -1.76 12.77
CA ASN A 49 -17.96 -3.22 12.61
C ASN A 49 -16.58 -3.86 12.80
N ILE A 50 -15.49 -3.16 12.43
CA ILE A 50 -14.12 -3.64 12.67
C ILE A 50 -13.85 -3.75 14.18
N ILE A 51 -14.24 -2.74 14.96
CA ILE A 51 -14.02 -2.76 16.41
C ILE A 51 -14.76 -3.94 17.03
N ARG A 52 -16.06 -4.12 16.68
CA ARG A 52 -16.85 -5.26 17.13
C ARG A 52 -16.23 -6.60 16.70
N TYR A 53 -15.84 -6.75 15.45
CA TYR A 53 -15.23 -7.96 14.94
C TYR A 53 -13.94 -8.34 15.69
N ILE A 54 -13.10 -7.34 16.02
CA ILE A 54 -11.89 -7.58 16.82
C ILE A 54 -12.25 -8.04 18.25
N GLU A 55 -13.29 -7.48 18.86
CA GLU A 55 -13.76 -7.87 20.19
C GLU A 55 -14.30 -9.31 20.17
N GLU A 56 -15.10 -9.68 19.17
CA GLU A 56 -15.61 -11.04 18.97
C GLU A 56 -14.46 -12.04 18.80
N LYS A 57 -13.48 -11.76 17.93
CA LYS A 57 -12.30 -12.62 17.74
C LYS A 57 -11.43 -12.78 18.99
N LYS A 58 -11.33 -11.75 19.80
CA LYS A 58 -10.65 -11.82 21.11
C LYS A 58 -11.43 -12.64 22.14
N ALA A 59 -12.77 -12.62 22.08
CA ALA A 59 -13.60 -13.45 22.96
C ALA A 59 -13.52 -14.93 22.56
N GLU A 60 -13.42 -15.25 21.27
CA GLU A 60 -13.23 -16.61 20.76
C GLU A 60 -11.82 -17.15 21.07
N ASP A 61 -10.79 -16.32 20.91
CA ASP A 61 -9.39 -16.66 21.16
C ASP A 61 -8.68 -15.49 21.87
N GLN A 62 -8.44 -15.63 23.18
CA GLN A 62 -7.75 -14.64 24.01
C GLN A 62 -6.30 -14.39 23.56
N ALA A 63 -5.69 -15.32 22.82
CA ALA A 63 -4.34 -15.15 22.24
C ALA A 63 -4.34 -14.37 20.93
N SER A 64 -5.50 -14.02 20.39
CA SER A 64 -5.63 -13.27 19.14
C SER A 64 -4.93 -11.91 19.22
N LYS A 65 -4.01 -11.67 18.27
CA LYS A 65 -3.25 -10.42 18.11
C LYS A 65 -3.83 -9.51 17.03
N LEU A 66 -5.07 -9.78 16.61
CA LEU A 66 -5.73 -9.03 15.56
C LEU A 66 -5.89 -7.56 15.97
N LYS A 67 -5.56 -6.64 15.07
CA LYS A 67 -5.69 -5.19 15.24
C LYS A 67 -6.37 -4.59 14.02
N ALA A 68 -6.96 -3.40 14.16
CA ALA A 68 -7.60 -2.67 13.06
C ALA A 68 -6.64 -2.47 11.86
N PHE A 69 -5.36 -2.20 12.11
CA PHE A 69 -4.36 -2.07 11.05
C PHE A 69 -4.21 -3.34 10.22
N HIS A 70 -4.28 -4.54 10.81
CA HIS A 70 -4.22 -5.81 10.05
C HIS A 70 -5.42 -5.95 9.12
N ILE A 71 -6.61 -5.52 9.57
CA ILE A 71 -7.84 -5.51 8.77
C ILE A 71 -7.72 -4.50 7.62
N PHE A 72 -7.16 -3.31 7.87
CA PHE A 72 -6.93 -2.32 6.80
C PHE A 72 -5.97 -2.87 5.73
N VAL A 73 -4.86 -3.51 6.15
CA VAL A 73 -3.91 -4.15 5.22
C VAL A 73 -4.61 -5.21 4.37
N ALA A 74 -5.40 -6.09 5.01
CA ALA A 74 -6.14 -7.15 4.31
C ALA A 74 -7.20 -6.58 3.36
N ALA A 75 -7.98 -5.57 3.78
CA ALA A 75 -9.00 -4.93 2.96
C ALA A 75 -8.40 -4.24 1.73
N ILE A 76 -7.28 -3.53 1.90
CA ILE A 76 -6.57 -2.90 0.79
C ILE A 76 -6.02 -3.97 -0.16
N ALA A 77 -5.41 -5.04 0.35
CA ALA A 77 -4.90 -6.14 -0.47
C ALA A 77 -6.03 -6.82 -1.27
N LYS A 78 -7.16 -7.14 -0.62
CA LYS A 78 -8.34 -7.72 -1.29
C LYS A 78 -8.87 -6.78 -2.36
N THR A 79 -8.95 -5.47 -2.08
CA THR A 79 -9.34 -4.45 -3.07
C THR A 79 -8.40 -4.46 -4.29
N VAL A 80 -7.07 -4.54 -4.08
CA VAL A 80 -6.09 -4.58 -5.18
C VAL A 80 -6.24 -5.85 -6.01
N TYR A 81 -6.56 -7.01 -5.40
CA TYR A 81 -6.83 -8.26 -6.13
C TYR A 81 -8.07 -8.16 -7.01
N HIS A 82 -9.14 -7.51 -6.54
CA HIS A 82 -10.39 -7.34 -7.30
C HIS A 82 -10.37 -6.13 -8.24
N ARG A 83 -9.39 -5.25 -8.10
CA ARG A 83 -9.23 -4.03 -8.91
C ARG A 83 -7.85 -4.01 -9.54
N GLU A 84 -7.69 -4.80 -10.59
CA GLU A 84 -6.41 -5.12 -11.24
C GLU A 84 -5.58 -3.90 -11.64
N LEU A 85 -6.22 -2.79 -12.09
CA LEU A 85 -5.51 -1.58 -12.49
C LEU A 85 -4.77 -0.93 -11.32
N LEU A 86 -5.23 -1.12 -10.06
CA LEU A 86 -4.53 -0.61 -8.89
C LEU A 86 -3.14 -1.24 -8.68
N ASN A 87 -2.90 -2.41 -9.30
CA ASN A 87 -1.60 -3.08 -9.25
C ASN A 87 -0.74 -2.79 -10.49
N ARG A 88 -0.98 -1.65 -11.15
CA ARG A 88 -0.17 -1.13 -12.25
C ARG A 88 0.82 -0.08 -11.77
N PHE A 89 1.84 0.15 -12.59
CA PHE A 89 2.76 1.27 -12.40
C PHE A 89 3.34 1.76 -13.72
N VAL A 90 3.80 3.01 -13.71
CA VAL A 90 4.51 3.63 -14.81
C VAL A 90 5.98 3.79 -14.42
N ALA A 91 6.88 3.24 -15.23
CA ALA A 91 8.33 3.39 -15.09
C ALA A 91 8.98 3.49 -16.45
N GLY A 92 9.96 4.39 -16.62
CA GLY A 92 10.60 4.61 -17.92
C GLY A 92 9.60 4.98 -19.02
N ARG A 93 8.51 5.69 -18.69
CA ARG A 93 7.40 6.07 -19.58
C ARG A 93 6.67 4.88 -20.21
N ARG A 94 6.63 3.75 -19.51
CA ARG A 94 5.97 2.51 -19.93
C ARG A 94 5.10 1.98 -18.80
N PHE A 95 4.01 1.32 -19.17
CA PHE A 95 3.07 0.72 -18.25
C PHE A 95 3.43 -0.72 -17.96
N TYR A 96 3.29 -1.10 -16.72
CA TYR A 96 3.55 -2.45 -16.25
C TYR A 96 2.45 -2.92 -15.32
N GLN A 97 2.07 -4.20 -15.45
CA GLN A 97 1.29 -4.92 -14.44
C GLN A 97 2.26 -5.58 -13.48
N ARG A 98 2.11 -5.34 -12.19
CA ARG A 98 2.93 -5.97 -11.15
C ARG A 98 2.73 -7.48 -11.12
N ASN A 99 3.78 -8.20 -10.79
CA ASN A 99 3.72 -9.67 -10.69
C ASN A 99 3.15 -10.15 -9.34
N VAL A 100 3.18 -9.31 -8.31
CA VAL A 100 2.78 -9.64 -6.94
C VAL A 100 2.09 -8.45 -6.32
N VAL A 101 1.07 -8.68 -5.50
CA VAL A 101 0.52 -7.65 -4.62
C VAL A 101 1.43 -7.52 -3.40
N SER A 102 1.87 -6.31 -3.11
CA SER A 102 2.71 -6.02 -1.95
C SER A 102 2.29 -4.71 -1.29
N LEU A 103 2.15 -4.75 0.03
CA LEU A 103 1.90 -3.58 0.83
C LEU A 103 3.15 -3.27 1.66
N ALA A 104 3.50 -2.00 1.71
CA ALA A 104 4.65 -1.55 2.48
C ALA A 104 4.22 -0.56 3.54
N PHE A 105 4.93 -0.52 4.66
CA PHE A 105 4.70 0.44 5.73
C PHE A 105 5.94 0.65 6.58
N VAL A 106 5.94 1.77 7.29
CA VAL A 106 7.02 2.12 8.22
C VAL A 106 6.70 1.55 9.60
N VAL A 107 7.67 0.91 10.21
CA VAL A 107 7.61 0.41 11.57
C VAL A 107 8.59 1.18 12.43
N ARG A 108 8.13 1.84 13.48
CA ARG A 108 9.00 2.41 14.52
C ARG A 108 9.32 1.35 15.55
N ARG A 109 10.60 1.25 15.95
CA ARG A 109 11.03 0.34 17.00
C ARG A 109 10.47 0.74 18.35
N GLU A 110 10.49 2.03 18.65
CA GLU A 110 9.93 2.65 19.84
C GLU A 110 9.09 3.87 19.47
N PHE A 111 8.12 4.23 20.33
CA PHE A 111 7.29 5.42 20.12
C PHE A 111 7.95 6.66 20.78
N ASN A 112 9.13 7.04 20.31
CA ASN A 112 9.83 8.28 20.67
C ASN A 112 10.39 8.96 19.42
N GLU A 113 10.79 10.23 19.54
CA GLU A 113 11.28 11.03 18.41
C GLU A 113 12.64 10.55 17.88
N GLU A 114 13.45 9.91 18.71
CA GLU A 114 14.80 9.42 18.39
C GLU A 114 14.79 8.00 17.81
N SER A 115 13.63 7.32 17.80
CA SER A 115 13.53 5.94 17.35
C SER A 115 13.78 5.81 15.86
N GLU A 116 14.65 4.88 15.49
CA GLU A 116 14.87 4.50 14.09
C GLU A 116 13.57 3.95 13.46
N GLU A 117 13.31 4.36 12.23
CA GLU A 117 12.24 3.83 11.38
C GLU A 117 12.81 2.70 10.55
N SER A 118 12.07 1.58 10.49
CA SER A 118 12.40 0.46 9.63
C SER A 118 11.31 0.26 8.58
N LEU A 119 11.73 -0.12 7.39
CA LEU A 119 10.83 -0.33 6.25
C LEU A 119 10.42 -1.80 6.19
N LEU A 120 9.12 -2.07 6.10
CA LEU A 120 8.58 -3.41 5.92
C LEU A 120 7.81 -3.51 4.61
N VAL A 121 8.12 -4.54 3.81
CA VAL A 121 7.40 -4.87 2.57
C VAL A 121 6.79 -6.25 2.70
N LEU A 122 5.48 -6.27 2.83
CA LEU A 122 4.67 -7.48 2.94
C LEU A 122 4.21 -7.93 1.55
N LYS A 123 4.73 -9.05 1.05
CA LYS A 123 4.21 -9.71 -0.16
C LYS A 123 3.03 -10.59 0.26
N ILE A 124 1.91 -10.39 -0.40
CA ILE A 124 0.64 -11.04 -0.08
C ILE A 124 0.22 -11.90 -1.27
N ASN A 125 -0.14 -13.14 -1.04
CA ASN A 125 -0.62 -14.07 -2.06
C ASN A 125 -2.15 -14.02 -2.17
N GLU A 126 -2.68 -14.52 -3.27
CA GLU A 126 -4.11 -14.52 -3.57
C GLU A 126 -4.95 -15.44 -2.66
N ASP A 127 -4.33 -16.48 -2.13
CA ASP A 127 -4.91 -17.50 -1.23
C ASP A 127 -4.79 -17.14 0.27
N THR A 128 -4.20 -15.98 0.59
CA THR A 128 -4.00 -15.49 1.95
C THR A 128 -5.31 -14.96 2.55
N ASP A 129 -5.55 -15.20 3.84
CA ASP A 129 -6.66 -14.66 4.64
C ASP A 129 -6.19 -13.63 5.69
N ILE A 130 -7.12 -13.11 6.50
CA ILE A 130 -6.83 -12.12 7.56
C ILE A 130 -5.95 -12.69 8.66
N ASN A 131 -6.07 -13.98 8.98
CA ASN A 131 -5.27 -14.61 10.04
C ASN A 131 -3.82 -14.75 9.60
N ASP A 132 -3.58 -15.12 8.33
CA ASP A 132 -2.26 -15.18 7.73
C ASP A 132 -1.59 -13.83 7.72
N ILE A 133 -2.31 -12.78 7.28
CA ILE A 133 -1.81 -11.40 7.27
C ILE A 133 -1.48 -10.94 8.70
N SER A 134 -2.36 -11.17 9.65
CA SER A 134 -2.15 -10.78 11.05
C SER A 134 -0.92 -11.47 11.66
N ARG A 135 -0.76 -12.77 11.40
CA ARG A 135 0.38 -13.57 11.87
C ARG A 135 1.68 -13.06 11.27
N LYS A 136 1.69 -12.81 9.97
CA LYS A 136 2.87 -12.32 9.25
C LYS A 136 3.27 -10.92 9.70
N ILE A 137 2.35 -9.96 9.80
CA ILE A 137 2.65 -8.62 10.29
C ILE A 137 3.21 -8.68 11.72
N THR A 138 2.59 -9.50 12.59
CA THR A 138 3.03 -9.63 13.98
C THR A 138 4.43 -10.22 14.10
N GLY A 139 4.76 -11.21 13.25
CA GLY A 139 6.08 -11.83 13.18
C GLY A 139 7.13 -10.84 12.69
N ASP A 140 6.93 -10.26 11.51
CA ASP A 140 7.87 -9.33 10.88
C ASP A 140 8.13 -8.08 11.75
N VAL A 141 7.07 -7.53 12.39
CA VAL A 141 7.21 -6.39 13.32
C VAL A 141 8.02 -6.77 14.56
N LYS A 142 7.88 -8.00 15.05
CA LYS A 142 8.67 -8.49 16.19
C LYS A 142 10.14 -8.59 15.82
N GLU A 143 10.49 -9.18 14.68
CA GLU A 143 11.87 -9.29 14.19
C GLU A 143 12.55 -7.91 14.06
N ILE A 144 11.83 -6.91 13.51
CA ILE A 144 12.32 -5.53 13.41
C ILE A 144 12.59 -4.94 14.80
N LYS A 145 11.68 -5.14 15.78
CA LYS A 145 11.85 -4.63 17.14
C LYS A 145 12.98 -5.31 17.88
N ASP A 146 13.26 -6.58 17.60
CA ASP A 146 14.35 -7.34 18.19
C ASP A 146 15.73 -6.96 17.62
N GLY A 147 15.80 -5.98 16.69
CA GLY A 147 17.04 -5.31 16.27
C GLY A 147 17.59 -5.72 14.90
N GLU A 148 16.88 -6.50 14.10
CA GLU A 148 17.32 -6.84 12.75
C GLU A 148 17.19 -5.62 11.81
N LYS A 149 18.34 -5.16 11.26
CA LYS A 149 18.35 -4.14 10.19
C LYS A 149 18.12 -4.80 8.83
N GLY A 150 17.18 -4.26 8.06
CA GLY A 150 16.94 -4.66 6.69
C GLY A 150 18.13 -4.41 5.76
N ASN A 151 18.16 -5.06 4.61
CA ASN A 151 19.21 -4.84 3.61
C ASN A 151 19.20 -3.41 3.08
N VAL A 152 18.03 -2.79 2.96
CA VAL A 152 17.87 -1.40 2.50
C VAL A 152 18.48 -0.43 3.50
N ASP A 153 18.24 -0.64 4.80
CA ASP A 153 18.79 0.22 5.86
C ASP A 153 20.33 0.21 5.83
N LYS A 154 20.95 -0.98 5.65
CA LYS A 154 22.41 -1.10 5.51
C LYS A 154 22.95 -0.36 4.27
N VAL A 155 22.22 -0.39 3.16
CA VAL A 155 22.61 0.34 1.94
C VAL A 155 22.48 1.85 2.15
N LEU A 156 21.43 2.32 2.85
CA LEU A 156 21.27 3.73 3.19
C LEU A 156 22.34 4.22 4.15
N ASP A 157 22.71 3.44 5.16
CA ASP A 157 23.82 3.75 6.08
C ASP A 157 25.12 3.90 5.30
N LEU A 158 25.44 2.97 4.39
CA LEU A 158 26.62 3.07 3.53
C LEU A 158 26.59 4.30 2.62
N PHE A 159 25.43 4.59 2.03
CA PHE A 159 25.26 5.76 1.15
C PHE A 159 25.45 7.08 1.91
N SER A 160 24.93 7.17 3.13
CA SER A 160 25.05 8.39 3.97
C SER A 160 26.50 8.72 4.35
N GLY A 161 27.37 7.72 4.45
CA GLY A 161 28.80 7.88 4.74
C GLY A 161 29.64 8.36 3.54
N LEU A 162 29.09 8.42 2.32
CA LEU A 162 29.82 8.82 1.12
C LEU A 162 29.94 10.35 1.01
N PRO A 163 31.06 10.89 0.45
CA PRO A 163 31.16 12.30 0.09
C PRO A 163 30.06 12.75 -0.87
N ARG A 164 29.55 13.98 -0.71
CA ARG A 164 28.43 14.52 -1.49
C ARG A 164 28.56 14.34 -3.02
N PRO A 165 29.72 14.57 -3.69
CA PRO A 165 29.82 14.35 -5.14
C PRO A 165 29.57 12.89 -5.52
N ILE A 166 30.01 11.94 -4.69
CA ILE A 166 29.80 10.50 -4.92
C ILE A 166 28.32 10.16 -4.69
N GLN A 167 27.68 10.69 -3.63
CA GLN A 167 26.24 10.54 -3.41
C GLN A 167 25.43 11.00 -4.62
N MET A 168 25.78 12.16 -5.21
CA MET A 168 25.11 12.69 -6.41
C MET A 168 25.28 11.77 -7.62
N LEU A 169 26.49 11.22 -7.81
CA LEU A 169 26.77 10.28 -8.90
C LEU A 169 25.99 8.97 -8.73
N VAL A 170 25.99 8.42 -7.52
CA VAL A 170 25.23 7.20 -7.17
C VAL A 170 23.73 7.44 -7.38
N ALA A 171 23.18 8.54 -6.89
CA ALA A 171 21.78 8.89 -7.08
C ALA A 171 21.40 9.02 -8.57
N LYS A 172 22.27 9.61 -9.40
CA LYS A 172 22.08 9.69 -10.86
C LYS A 172 22.07 8.30 -11.50
N LEU A 173 23.00 7.44 -11.09
CA LEU A 173 23.09 6.07 -11.60
C LEU A 173 21.85 5.26 -11.20
N VAL A 174 21.40 5.36 -9.95
CA VAL A 174 20.18 4.72 -9.46
C VAL A 174 18.97 5.13 -10.29
N ARG A 175 18.79 6.43 -10.58
CA ARG A 175 17.70 6.92 -11.42
C ARG A 175 17.75 6.35 -12.84
N ILE A 176 18.94 6.22 -13.43
CA ILE A 176 19.13 5.62 -14.75
C ILE A 176 18.76 4.13 -14.72
N LEU A 177 19.25 3.40 -13.72
CA LEU A 177 18.96 1.98 -13.56
C LEU A 177 17.45 1.73 -13.34
N ASP A 178 16.82 2.57 -12.50
CA ASP A 178 15.37 2.50 -12.25
C ASP A 178 14.56 2.77 -13.52
N PHE A 179 14.91 3.82 -14.27
CA PHE A 179 14.27 4.15 -15.55
C PHE A 179 14.27 2.97 -16.53
N PHE A 180 15.39 2.26 -16.64
CA PHE A 180 15.52 1.09 -17.52
C PHE A 180 15.10 -0.24 -16.89
N GLY A 181 14.62 -0.25 -15.63
CA GLY A 181 14.23 -1.45 -14.91
C GLY A 181 15.38 -2.41 -14.63
N LYS A 182 16.57 -1.88 -14.41
CA LYS A 182 17.82 -2.62 -14.17
C LYS A 182 18.28 -2.61 -12.71
N MET A 183 17.44 -2.12 -11.80
CA MET A 183 17.76 -2.13 -10.38
C MET A 183 17.99 -3.55 -9.88
N PRO A 184 19.01 -3.76 -9.01
CA PRO A 184 19.24 -5.05 -8.36
C PRO A 184 18.07 -5.44 -7.47
N GLU A 185 17.66 -6.71 -7.54
CA GLU A 185 16.56 -7.23 -6.74
C GLU A 185 16.84 -7.17 -5.23
N ALA A 186 18.09 -7.34 -4.82
CA ALA A 186 18.51 -7.20 -3.43
C ALA A 186 18.19 -5.82 -2.82
N ILE A 187 18.10 -4.77 -3.66
CA ILE A 187 17.69 -3.41 -3.24
C ILE A 187 16.17 -3.29 -3.33
N THR A 188 15.56 -3.68 -4.45
CA THR A 188 14.13 -3.44 -4.70
C THR A 188 13.20 -4.32 -3.87
N SER A 189 13.64 -5.50 -3.43
CA SER A 189 12.79 -6.45 -2.69
C SER A 189 12.41 -5.97 -1.28
N GLY A 190 13.21 -5.12 -0.67
CA GLY A 190 12.96 -4.53 0.65
C GLY A 190 12.65 -3.03 0.62
N ASP A 191 12.67 -2.41 -0.55
CA ASP A 191 12.40 -0.98 -0.71
C ASP A 191 10.90 -0.73 -0.88
N THR A 192 10.32 0.03 0.04
CA THR A 192 8.89 0.39 0.07
C THR A 192 8.44 1.11 -1.20
N ASN A 193 9.35 1.81 -1.88
CA ASN A 193 9.07 2.48 -3.16
C ASN A 193 8.77 1.50 -4.31
N TYR A 194 9.00 0.21 -4.13
CA TYR A 194 8.67 -0.83 -5.12
C TYR A 194 7.44 -1.66 -4.73
N SER A 195 6.65 -1.22 -3.76
CA SER A 195 5.39 -1.87 -3.35
C SER A 195 4.20 -1.48 -4.25
N SER A 196 3.12 -2.25 -4.18
CA SER A 196 1.83 -1.90 -4.81
C SER A 196 1.20 -0.70 -4.12
N VAL A 197 1.17 -0.74 -2.78
CA VAL A 197 0.62 0.33 -1.94
C VAL A 197 1.59 0.59 -0.78
N LEU A 198 1.88 1.85 -0.54
CA LEU A 198 2.61 2.30 0.64
C LEU A 198 1.61 2.84 1.68
N LEU A 199 1.70 2.34 2.91
CA LEU A 199 0.81 2.71 4.02
C LEU A 199 1.56 3.49 5.08
N SER A 200 0.94 4.54 5.59
CA SER A 200 1.42 5.29 6.77
C SER A 200 0.31 5.35 7.82
N ASN A 201 0.47 4.58 8.90
CA ASN A 201 -0.48 4.57 10.01
C ASN A 201 -0.08 5.59 11.08
N ILE A 202 -0.46 6.83 10.86
CA ILE A 202 -0.19 7.94 11.79
C ILE A 202 -1.29 8.08 12.86
N GLY A 203 -2.39 7.37 12.74
CA GLY A 203 -3.38 7.25 13.80
C GLY A 203 -2.82 6.61 15.08
N SER A 204 -1.75 5.79 14.95
CA SER A 204 -1.04 5.22 16.09
C SER A 204 -0.38 6.29 16.99
N ILE A 205 -0.13 7.48 16.46
CA ILE A 205 0.39 8.66 17.18
C ILE A 205 -0.65 9.77 17.30
N LYS A 206 -1.95 9.43 17.18
CA LYS A 206 -3.10 10.32 17.34
C LYS A 206 -3.11 11.50 16.36
N CYS A 207 -2.71 11.28 15.12
CA CYS A 207 -2.72 12.27 14.06
C CYS A 207 -3.84 12.00 13.05
N GLY A 208 -4.40 13.05 12.46
CA GLY A 208 -5.34 12.94 11.34
C GLY A 208 -4.63 12.43 10.07
N ALA A 209 -5.38 12.07 9.03
CA ALA A 209 -4.82 11.56 7.78
C ALA A 209 -4.49 12.71 6.80
N PRO A 210 -3.22 13.16 6.69
CA PRO A 210 -2.80 14.06 5.63
C PRO A 210 -2.68 13.32 4.30
N TYR A 211 -2.62 14.04 3.21
CA TYR A 211 -2.11 13.48 1.96
C TYR A 211 -0.59 13.40 2.00
N HIS A 212 -0.05 12.38 1.38
CA HIS A 212 1.40 12.20 1.23
C HIS A 212 1.73 12.05 -0.25
N HIS A 213 2.79 12.70 -0.72
CA HIS A 213 3.21 12.61 -2.12
C HIS A 213 3.76 11.21 -2.47
N LEU A 214 3.69 10.87 -3.74
CA LEU A 214 4.36 9.70 -4.31
C LEU A 214 5.83 10.05 -4.60
N ASN A 215 6.71 9.06 -4.50
CA ASN A 215 8.10 9.25 -4.85
C ASN A 215 8.31 9.07 -6.37
N ASN A 216 9.11 9.94 -6.99
CA ASN A 216 9.51 9.77 -8.40
C ASN A 216 10.49 8.62 -8.63
N TYR A 217 11.14 8.15 -7.56
CA TYR A 217 11.95 6.95 -7.53
C TYR A 217 11.07 5.72 -7.25
N GLY A 218 11.42 4.58 -7.86
CA GLY A 218 10.70 3.34 -7.67
C GLY A 218 9.45 3.20 -8.54
N THR A 219 8.50 2.39 -8.08
CA THR A 219 7.32 2.00 -8.86
C THR A 219 6.01 2.09 -8.09
N ASN A 220 6.03 2.60 -6.85
CA ASN A 220 4.83 2.75 -6.04
C ASN A 220 3.86 3.74 -6.70
N SER A 221 2.60 3.36 -6.85
CA SER A 221 1.55 4.18 -7.50
C SER A 221 0.42 4.58 -6.57
N ILE A 222 0.43 4.09 -5.32
CA ILE A 222 -0.62 4.34 -4.33
C ILE A 222 0.02 4.56 -2.97
N MET A 223 -0.31 5.68 -2.33
CA MET A 223 0.03 5.98 -0.95
C MET A 223 -1.24 6.20 -0.15
N ILE A 224 -1.37 5.52 0.98
CA ILE A 224 -2.52 5.68 1.88
C ILE A 224 -2.02 6.07 3.28
N THR A 225 -2.47 7.20 3.77
CA THR A 225 -2.30 7.59 5.17
C THR A 225 -3.57 7.24 5.94
N ILE A 226 -3.41 6.65 7.11
CA ILE A 226 -4.49 6.21 7.98
C ILE A 226 -4.43 7.05 9.25
N GLY A 227 -5.50 7.81 9.51
CA GLY A 227 -5.62 8.68 10.68
C GLY A 227 -6.03 7.95 11.95
N GLU A 228 -6.27 8.72 13.01
CA GLU A 228 -6.78 8.21 14.29
C GLU A 228 -8.22 7.73 14.15
N ILE A 229 -8.53 6.58 14.75
CA ILE A 229 -9.90 6.12 14.93
C ILE A 229 -10.55 6.97 16.05
N HIS A 230 -11.66 7.61 15.75
CA HIS A 230 -12.37 8.45 16.70
C HIS A 230 -13.90 8.29 16.58
N LYS A 231 -14.62 8.70 17.61
CA LYS A 231 -16.09 8.69 17.60
C LYS A 231 -16.61 9.96 16.93
N GLU A 232 -17.53 9.78 15.97
CA GLU A 232 -18.17 10.87 15.26
C GLU A 232 -19.68 10.64 15.15
N GLN A 233 -20.42 11.71 15.19
CA GLN A 233 -21.87 11.70 14.96
C GLN A 233 -22.15 11.75 13.46
N VAL A 234 -22.74 10.68 12.93
CA VAL A 234 -23.07 10.57 11.50
C VAL A 234 -24.58 10.38 11.34
N PRO A 235 -25.17 10.74 10.18
CA PRO A 235 -26.56 10.46 9.89
C PRO A 235 -26.82 8.94 9.87
N GLY A 236 -27.75 8.49 10.69
CA GLY A 236 -28.24 7.10 10.66
C GLY A 236 -29.27 6.90 9.55
N LYS A 237 -29.68 5.63 9.32
CA LYS A 237 -30.64 5.23 8.26
C LYS A 237 -31.99 5.97 8.35
N ASN A 238 -32.39 6.41 9.54
CA ASN A 238 -33.66 7.13 9.79
C ASN A 238 -33.47 8.65 9.83
N GLY A 239 -32.32 9.19 9.41
CA GLY A 239 -31.98 10.61 9.54
C GLY A 239 -31.62 11.05 10.96
N MET A 240 -31.78 10.19 11.97
CA MET A 240 -31.37 10.45 13.34
C MET A 240 -29.85 10.32 13.46
N PRO A 241 -29.17 11.20 14.20
CA PRO A 241 -27.75 11.11 14.41
C PRO A 241 -27.38 9.87 15.23
N VAL A 242 -26.37 9.14 14.77
CA VAL A 242 -25.82 7.96 15.46
C VAL A 242 -24.31 8.17 15.66
N ILE A 243 -23.78 7.66 16.78
CA ILE A 243 -22.34 7.69 17.03
C ILE A 243 -21.72 6.46 16.37
N ARG A 244 -20.66 6.69 15.57
CA ARG A 244 -19.87 5.68 14.89
C ARG A 244 -18.39 5.83 15.21
N ASP A 245 -17.68 4.73 15.20
CA ASP A 245 -16.23 4.75 15.16
C ASP A 245 -15.80 4.95 13.70
N VAL A 246 -15.07 6.02 13.43
CA VAL A 246 -14.66 6.41 12.07
C VAL A 246 -13.16 6.64 12.00
N VAL A 247 -12.61 6.49 10.80
CA VAL A 247 -11.22 6.81 10.49
C VAL A 247 -11.14 7.51 9.14
N ASP A 248 -10.31 8.55 9.05
CA ASP A 248 -10.02 9.19 7.77
C ASP A 248 -8.86 8.48 7.06
N PHE A 249 -9.01 8.26 5.75
CA PHE A 249 -7.95 7.84 4.85
C PHE A 249 -7.60 8.99 3.92
N GLY A 250 -6.32 9.35 3.87
CA GLY A 250 -5.76 10.22 2.84
C GLY A 250 -5.10 9.35 1.77
N ILE A 251 -5.68 9.33 0.57
CA ILE A 251 -5.25 8.45 -0.52
C ILE A 251 -4.63 9.32 -1.62
N THR A 252 -3.40 9.03 -2.00
CA THR A 252 -2.70 9.62 -3.14
C THR A 252 -2.48 8.54 -4.20
N LEU A 253 -2.86 8.84 -5.43
CA LEU A 253 -2.87 7.89 -6.54
C LEU A 253 -2.15 8.49 -7.76
N ASP A 254 -1.43 7.67 -8.50
CA ASP A 254 -0.90 8.01 -9.82
C ASP A 254 -2.03 7.88 -10.86
N GLU A 255 -2.59 9.00 -11.34
CA GLU A 255 -3.75 9.00 -12.26
C GLU A 255 -3.45 8.31 -13.61
N ARG A 256 -2.19 8.10 -13.94
CA ARG A 256 -1.82 7.43 -15.19
C ARG A 256 -2.19 5.95 -15.22
N ILE A 257 -2.35 5.29 -14.05
CA ILE A 257 -2.63 3.85 -13.99
C ILE A 257 -4.10 3.49 -14.22
N ALA A 258 -5.02 4.40 -13.94
CA ALA A 258 -6.46 4.23 -14.13
C ALA A 258 -7.17 5.59 -14.08
N ASP A 259 -8.39 5.64 -14.57
CA ASP A 259 -9.23 6.84 -14.55
C ASP A 259 -9.97 7.05 -13.21
N GLY A 260 -10.55 8.23 -13.03
CA GLY A 260 -11.29 8.60 -11.82
C GLY A 260 -12.50 7.73 -11.54
N PHE A 261 -13.18 7.22 -12.59
CA PHE A 261 -14.31 6.31 -12.43
C PHE A 261 -13.88 4.97 -11.83
N TYR A 262 -12.75 4.45 -12.32
CA TYR A 262 -12.15 3.22 -11.79
C TYR A 262 -11.74 3.39 -10.33
N PHE A 263 -11.11 4.52 -9.98
CA PHE A 263 -10.72 4.81 -8.59
C PHE A 263 -11.93 4.94 -7.68
N ALA A 264 -12.97 5.66 -8.09
CA ALA A 264 -14.18 5.81 -7.29
C ALA A 264 -14.84 4.47 -6.96
N ARG A 265 -14.94 3.57 -7.95
CA ARG A 265 -15.45 2.20 -7.72
C ARG A 265 -14.53 1.36 -6.85
N SER A 266 -13.22 1.57 -6.94
CA SER A 266 -12.25 0.89 -6.07
C SER A 266 -12.38 1.31 -4.63
N VAL A 267 -12.60 2.60 -4.37
CA VAL A 267 -12.86 3.14 -3.03
C VAL A 267 -14.18 2.61 -2.46
N LYS A 268 -15.24 2.51 -3.26
CA LYS A 268 -16.52 1.91 -2.84
C LYS A 268 -16.33 0.46 -2.40
N LEU A 269 -15.57 -0.33 -3.18
CA LEU A 269 -15.26 -1.71 -2.81
C LEU A 269 -14.46 -1.77 -1.49
N LEU A 270 -13.45 -0.91 -1.33
CA LEU A 270 -12.68 -0.85 -0.10
C LEU A 270 -13.57 -0.53 1.11
N LYS A 271 -14.48 0.45 1.00
CA LYS A 271 -15.45 0.76 2.05
C LYS A 271 -16.33 -0.43 2.39
N HIS A 272 -16.85 -1.10 1.37
CA HIS A 272 -17.69 -2.28 1.58
C HIS A 272 -16.96 -3.39 2.35
N ILE A 273 -15.70 -3.66 2.02
CA ILE A 273 -14.89 -4.67 2.71
C ILE A 273 -14.61 -4.23 4.17
N ILE A 274 -14.29 -2.96 4.40
CA ILE A 274 -14.05 -2.40 5.74
C ILE A 274 -15.32 -2.49 6.62
N GLU A 275 -16.48 -2.23 6.05
CA GLU A 275 -17.78 -2.34 6.74
C GLU A 275 -18.19 -3.80 7.00
N ASN A 276 -17.62 -4.76 6.26
CA ASN A 276 -17.91 -6.19 6.34
C ASN A 276 -16.64 -7.02 6.54
N PRO A 277 -15.95 -6.91 7.70
CA PRO A 277 -14.63 -7.51 7.93
C PRO A 277 -14.62 -9.05 7.85
N ALA A 278 -15.75 -9.72 8.02
CA ALA A 278 -15.88 -11.18 7.85
C ALA A 278 -15.52 -11.64 6.41
N LEU A 279 -15.65 -10.77 5.40
CA LEU A 279 -15.20 -11.04 4.02
C LEU A 279 -13.70 -11.32 3.91
N LEU A 280 -12.93 -11.01 4.95
CA LEU A 280 -11.49 -11.21 5.00
C LEU A 280 -11.08 -12.58 5.60
N GLU A 281 -12.05 -13.36 6.09
CA GLU A 281 -11.83 -14.73 6.53
C GLU A 281 -11.63 -15.69 5.34
N GLU A 282 -12.18 -15.33 4.20
CA GLU A 282 -11.99 -16.03 2.94
C GLU A 282 -10.72 -15.54 2.21
N PRO A 283 -10.11 -16.38 1.36
CA PRO A 283 -8.97 -15.99 0.52
C PRO A 283 -9.18 -14.65 -0.18
N LEU A 284 -8.13 -13.86 -0.32
CA LEU A 284 -8.23 -12.52 -0.90
C LEU A 284 -8.74 -12.52 -2.34
N ILE A 285 -8.56 -13.62 -3.08
CA ILE A 285 -9.04 -13.76 -4.46
C ILE A 285 -10.54 -14.05 -4.53
N GLU A 286 -11.15 -14.57 -3.45
CA GLU A 286 -12.58 -14.91 -3.45
C GLU A 286 -13.45 -13.68 -3.69
N GLY A 287 -14.47 -13.87 -4.54
CA GLY A 287 -15.33 -12.81 -5.03
C GLY A 287 -16.06 -12.06 -3.92
N VAL A 288 -16.20 -10.76 -4.10
CA VAL A 288 -16.98 -9.89 -3.21
C VAL A 288 -18.20 -9.40 -3.97
N GLU A 289 -19.39 -9.79 -3.51
CA GLU A 289 -20.64 -9.22 -4.03
C GLU A 289 -20.85 -7.85 -3.39
N TYR A 290 -20.90 -6.80 -4.19
CA TYR A 290 -21.22 -5.45 -3.74
C TYR A 290 -21.92 -4.66 -4.86
N GLU A 291 -22.83 -3.77 -4.48
CA GLU A 291 -23.44 -2.82 -5.40
C GLU A 291 -22.46 -1.67 -5.69
N GLY A 292 -21.79 -1.74 -6.85
CA GLY A 292 -20.71 -0.83 -7.25
C GLY A 292 -21.16 0.45 -7.95
#